data_7644e9db08b2c928819bb17d6050ceca
#
_entry.id   7644e9db08b2c928819bb17d6050ceca
#
_cell.length_a   1.000
_cell.length_b   1.000
_cell.length_c   1.000
_cell.angle_alpha   90.00
_cell.angle_beta   90.00
_cell.angle_gamma   90.00
#
_symmetry.space_group_name_H-M   'P 1'
#
loop_
_entity.id
_entity.type
_entity.pdbx_description
1 polymer ?
#
loop_
_entity_poly.entity_id
_entity_poly.type
_entity_poly.pdbx_seq_one_letter_code
_entity_poly.pdbx_strand_id
1 'polypeptide(L)'
;MKRITAIICLLLPLLSAFFASAADSPKREFRGAWLHVIGQTQYMNKTPEQQRNYICDQLDKLQEAGCNAVIFQIRPTADALYKSEIEPWSYWLTGKRGKAPEPIWDPLEFVVKESHMRGMELHAWLNPYRVTSSTKEVLPANHISNREPQRFVKFNGQIFFDPAYEENRQYIADIVADIVARYDIDAIHFDDYFYPYPAGAKKFDADGASYAKFGNGKNKGDWRRENVDKLIELVSATIKDIKPWVRFGISPFGIWRNKSTDPRGSESGGLQNYDDLYADVLLWAEKGWIDYLAPQLYWTLDLKVAPTRKLAYWWNDNVDPKCHLYIGYDVQRTMNNAIGNKPNELSTKVDLSRSLPNVKGNIWWHGYWVTGNYKGALDELASTHQAFLSLAPAYGDTSITPSKVTNVHAGSIDGHNVITWDYPEDYAGAVSPASTEEQEATDPVKFVVYEFFEGEEIDLSDPRAIIAVTPLNAVRVDSAEKGTVFIVTSIDRMNRESEPSQRMIVK
;
A
#
# COMPACT_ATOMS: atom_id res chain seq x y z
N MET A 1 -50.95 24.97 6.88
CA MET A 1 -50.15 24.28 7.92
C MET A 1 -50.00 22.76 7.74
N LYS A 2 -50.44 22.12 6.63
CA LYS A 2 -50.27 20.67 6.41
C LYS A 2 -49.20 20.25 5.38
N ARG A 3 -48.44 21.19 4.81
CA ARG A 3 -47.37 20.95 3.81
C ARG A 3 -45.96 21.00 4.34
N ILE A 4 -45.73 21.59 5.53
CA ILE A 4 -44.40 21.73 6.13
C ILE A 4 -44.00 20.48 6.91
N THR A 5 -44.98 19.76 7.49
CA THR A 5 -44.68 18.53 8.28
C THR A 5 -44.26 17.33 7.43
N ALA A 6 -44.63 17.29 6.14
CA ALA A 6 -44.25 16.18 5.26
C ALA A 6 -42.83 16.26 4.72
N ILE A 7 -42.26 17.46 4.66
CA ILE A 7 -40.87 17.69 4.17
C ILE A 7 -39.86 17.35 5.27
N ILE A 8 -40.20 17.61 6.53
CA ILE A 8 -39.30 17.29 7.66
C ILE A 8 -39.21 15.79 7.92
N CYS A 9 -40.27 15.02 7.69
CA CYS A 9 -40.26 13.55 7.86
C CYS A 9 -39.48 12.80 6.73
N LEU A 10 -39.27 13.43 5.55
CA LEU A 10 -38.52 12.82 4.45
C LEU A 10 -37.02 13.13 4.52
N LEU A 11 -36.63 14.20 5.22
CA LEU A 11 -35.22 14.55 5.43
C LEU A 11 -34.58 13.80 6.61
N LEU A 12 -35.35 13.44 7.64
CA LEU A 12 -34.85 12.69 8.79
C LEU A 12 -34.26 11.30 8.45
N PRO A 13 -34.84 10.45 7.60
CA PRO A 13 -34.22 9.17 7.25
C PRO A 13 -33.01 9.33 6.32
N LEU A 14 -32.91 10.38 5.54
CA LEU A 14 -31.71 10.67 4.73
C LEU A 14 -30.54 11.18 5.60
N LEU A 15 -30.81 12.04 6.58
CA LEU A 15 -29.80 12.40 7.57
C LEU A 15 -29.37 11.22 8.44
N SER A 16 -30.32 10.38 8.89
CA SER A 16 -29.98 9.20 9.71
C SER A 16 -29.19 8.14 8.94
N ALA A 17 -29.42 7.97 7.63
CA ALA A 17 -28.60 7.08 6.79
C ALA A 17 -27.17 7.63 6.57
N PHE A 18 -27.00 8.95 6.45
CA PHE A 18 -25.69 9.61 6.37
C PHE A 18 -24.94 9.50 7.72
N PHE A 19 -25.63 9.69 8.84
CA PHE A 19 -25.03 9.58 10.17
C PHE A 19 -24.68 8.11 10.55
N ALA A 20 -25.47 7.12 10.13
CA ALA A 20 -25.15 5.72 10.37
C ALA A 20 -23.89 5.27 9.61
N SER A 21 -23.68 5.73 8.35
CA SER A 21 -22.47 5.44 7.57
C SER A 21 -21.22 6.14 8.14
N ALA A 22 -21.40 7.33 8.74
CA ALA A 22 -20.33 8.10 9.37
C ALA A 22 -19.90 7.50 10.72
N ALA A 23 -20.84 6.98 11.51
CA ALA A 23 -20.59 6.35 12.82
C ALA A 23 -19.71 5.07 12.71
N ASP A 24 -19.74 4.40 11.53
CA ASP A 24 -19.00 3.15 11.29
C ASP A 24 -17.60 3.38 10.67
N SER A 25 -17.17 4.61 10.43
CA SER A 25 -15.85 4.90 9.86
C SER A 25 -14.79 4.83 10.96
N PRO A 26 -13.78 3.93 10.85
CA PRO A 26 -12.76 3.83 11.90
C PRO A 26 -11.76 5.00 11.80
N LYS A 27 -11.28 5.49 12.95
CA LYS A 27 -10.19 6.48 13.01
C LYS A 27 -8.93 5.95 12.31
N ARG A 28 -8.68 4.64 12.40
CA ARG A 28 -7.51 3.98 11.80
C ARG A 28 -7.93 2.85 10.88
N GLU A 29 -7.58 2.99 9.60
CA GLU A 29 -7.86 2.01 8.56
C GLU A 29 -6.86 2.20 7.42
N PHE A 30 -6.23 1.12 6.95
CA PHE A 30 -5.39 1.18 5.75
C PHE A 30 -6.26 1.28 4.51
N ARG A 31 -6.10 2.34 3.73
CA ARG A 31 -6.85 2.63 2.50
C ARG A 31 -5.88 2.80 1.35
N GLY A 32 -5.46 1.69 0.77
CA GLY A 32 -4.40 1.67 -0.24
C GLY A 32 -4.92 1.49 -1.66
N ALA A 33 -4.06 1.84 -2.63
CA ALA A 33 -4.28 1.52 -4.04
C ALA A 33 -2.96 1.15 -4.72
N TRP A 34 -2.98 0.11 -5.58
CA TRP A 34 -1.83 -0.26 -6.41
C TRP A 34 -1.79 0.54 -7.70
N LEU A 35 -0.69 1.23 -7.94
CA LEU A 35 -0.37 1.89 -9.20
C LEU A 35 0.77 1.14 -9.91
N HIS A 36 0.42 0.26 -10.85
CA HIS A 36 1.38 -0.47 -11.67
C HIS A 36 1.84 0.35 -12.88
N VAL A 37 3.02 0.04 -13.41
CA VAL A 37 3.56 0.72 -14.59
C VAL A 37 3.58 -0.15 -15.84
N ILE A 38 3.56 -1.48 -15.69
CA ILE A 38 3.50 -2.40 -16.83
C ILE A 38 2.22 -2.16 -17.63
N GLY A 39 2.38 -1.92 -18.94
CA GLY A 39 1.27 -1.65 -19.83
C GLY A 39 0.72 -0.22 -19.78
N GLN A 40 1.25 0.64 -18.89
CA GLN A 40 0.82 2.03 -18.75
C GLN A 40 1.55 2.93 -19.75
N THR A 41 0.87 3.27 -20.86
CA THR A 41 1.44 4.14 -21.91
C THR A 41 1.53 5.61 -21.48
N GLN A 42 0.96 5.97 -20.35
CA GLN A 42 0.96 7.34 -19.80
C GLN A 42 2.36 7.81 -19.35
N TYR A 43 3.27 6.88 -19.09
CA TYR A 43 4.67 7.21 -18.79
C TYR A 43 5.54 7.22 -20.05
N MET A 44 5.39 6.23 -20.93
CA MET A 44 6.22 6.08 -22.13
C MET A 44 6.01 7.22 -23.12
N ASN A 45 7.11 7.70 -23.72
CA ASN A 45 7.10 8.76 -24.73
C ASN A 45 6.48 10.09 -24.24
N LYS A 46 6.55 10.35 -22.94
CA LYS A 46 6.13 11.60 -22.32
C LYS A 46 7.35 12.35 -21.79
N THR A 47 7.24 13.69 -21.71
CA THR A 47 8.26 14.49 -21.04
C THR A 47 8.23 14.25 -19.54
N PRO A 48 9.34 14.47 -18.81
CA PRO A 48 9.34 14.41 -17.35
C PRO A 48 8.27 15.26 -16.67
N GLU A 49 7.94 16.42 -17.24
CA GLU A 49 6.85 17.27 -16.75
C GLU A 49 5.49 16.59 -16.90
N GLN A 50 5.21 16.02 -18.07
CA GLN A 50 3.96 15.28 -18.32
C GLN A 50 3.83 14.06 -17.41
N GLN A 51 4.95 13.36 -17.15
CA GLN A 51 4.98 12.22 -16.23
C GLN A 51 4.68 12.65 -14.79
N ARG A 52 5.31 13.73 -14.31
CA ARG A 52 5.04 14.30 -12.98
C ARG A 52 3.59 14.75 -12.83
N ASN A 53 3.07 15.51 -13.81
CA ASN A 53 1.69 15.96 -13.78
C ASN A 53 0.69 14.79 -13.75
N TYR A 54 0.98 13.71 -14.50
CA TYR A 54 0.16 12.50 -14.46
C TYR A 54 0.21 11.83 -13.08
N ILE A 55 1.38 11.72 -12.46
CA ILE A 55 1.52 11.18 -11.10
C ILE A 55 0.71 12.02 -10.10
N CYS A 56 0.86 13.35 -10.12
CA CYS A 56 0.09 14.23 -9.25
C CYS A 56 -1.42 14.06 -9.42
N ASP A 57 -1.91 14.02 -10.67
CA ASP A 57 -3.35 13.79 -10.95
C ASP A 57 -3.84 12.45 -10.36
N GLN A 58 -3.01 11.39 -10.44
CA GLN A 58 -3.39 10.11 -9.83
C GLN A 58 -3.41 10.18 -8.30
N LEU A 59 -2.42 10.84 -7.69
CA LEU A 59 -2.35 11.00 -6.24
C LEU A 59 -3.47 11.90 -5.70
N ASP A 60 -3.80 12.99 -6.38
CA ASP A 60 -4.92 13.89 -6.03
C ASP A 60 -6.24 13.13 -5.99
N LYS A 61 -6.51 12.31 -7.01
CA LYS A 61 -7.73 11.50 -7.10
C LYS A 61 -7.77 10.37 -6.07
N LEU A 62 -6.64 9.76 -5.72
CA LEU A 62 -6.59 8.80 -4.62
C LEU A 62 -6.85 9.47 -3.27
N GLN A 63 -6.31 10.67 -3.04
CA GLN A 63 -6.62 11.46 -1.86
C GLN A 63 -8.11 11.83 -1.80
N GLU A 64 -8.71 12.26 -2.92
CA GLU A 64 -10.16 12.54 -3.05
C GLU A 64 -10.99 11.30 -2.73
N ALA A 65 -10.56 10.12 -3.15
CA ALA A 65 -11.20 8.84 -2.82
C ALA A 65 -11.00 8.42 -1.35
N GLY A 66 -10.29 9.21 -0.52
CA GLY A 66 -10.02 8.94 0.89
C GLY A 66 -8.91 7.90 1.13
N CYS A 67 -8.05 7.62 0.13
CA CYS A 67 -6.88 6.77 0.31
C CYS A 67 -5.81 7.46 1.16
N ASN A 68 -5.10 6.68 1.99
CA ASN A 68 -3.99 7.12 2.83
C ASN A 68 -2.67 6.38 2.54
N ALA A 69 -2.65 5.54 1.51
CA ALA A 69 -1.44 4.85 1.04
C ALA A 69 -1.49 4.58 -0.46
N VAL A 70 -0.34 4.68 -1.12
CA VAL A 70 -0.15 4.26 -2.51
C VAL A 70 0.96 3.23 -2.61
N ILE A 71 0.68 2.11 -3.30
CA ILE A 71 1.64 1.06 -3.59
C ILE A 71 2.08 1.24 -5.03
N PHE A 72 3.24 1.90 -5.23
CA PHE A 72 3.72 2.31 -6.54
C PHE A 72 4.79 1.37 -7.08
N GLN A 73 4.59 0.83 -8.29
CA GLN A 73 5.51 -0.13 -8.89
C GLN A 73 6.77 0.57 -9.42
N ILE A 74 7.89 0.33 -8.75
CA ILE A 74 9.18 0.95 -9.06
C ILE A 74 10.17 0.01 -9.72
N ARG A 75 9.99 -1.32 -9.59
CA ARG A 75 10.83 -2.35 -10.18
C ARG A 75 9.98 -3.47 -10.80
N PRO A 76 9.50 -3.29 -12.03
CA PRO A 76 8.59 -4.24 -12.68
C PRO A 76 9.28 -5.47 -13.26
N THR A 77 10.49 -5.34 -13.84
CA THR A 77 11.16 -6.38 -14.65
C THR A 77 12.68 -6.30 -14.61
N ALA A 78 13.30 -6.39 -13.43
CA ALA A 78 14.74 -6.21 -13.23
C ALA A 78 15.26 -4.93 -13.92
N ASP A 79 14.52 -3.87 -13.76
CA ASP A 79 14.79 -2.51 -14.22
C ASP A 79 14.14 -1.50 -13.26
N ALA A 80 14.61 -0.28 -13.22
CA ALA A 80 14.27 0.69 -12.19
C ALA A 80 13.52 1.91 -12.74
N LEU A 81 12.46 2.35 -12.03
CA LEU A 81 11.83 3.66 -12.18
C LEU A 81 12.42 4.69 -11.22
N TYR A 82 13.69 4.57 -10.92
CA TYR A 82 14.46 5.49 -10.08
C TYR A 82 15.92 5.47 -10.52
N LYS A 83 16.71 6.42 -10.07
CA LYS A 83 18.13 6.48 -10.38
C LYS A 83 18.88 5.37 -9.64
N SER A 84 18.99 4.19 -10.27
CA SER A 84 19.72 3.03 -9.74
C SER A 84 21.13 2.92 -10.33
N GLU A 85 22.10 2.57 -9.49
CA GLU A 85 23.46 2.20 -9.93
C GLU A 85 23.57 0.67 -10.19
N ILE A 86 22.53 -0.10 -9.83
CA ILE A 86 22.54 -1.57 -9.91
C ILE A 86 21.81 -2.05 -11.17
N GLU A 87 20.61 -1.51 -11.43
CA GLU A 87 19.74 -1.91 -12.53
C GLU A 87 19.54 -0.81 -13.57
N PRO A 88 19.28 -1.16 -14.85
CA PRO A 88 19.03 -0.17 -15.89
C PRO A 88 17.71 0.55 -15.67
N TRP A 89 17.58 1.77 -16.24
CA TRP A 89 16.30 2.47 -16.33
C TRP A 89 15.21 1.60 -16.96
N SER A 90 14.02 1.65 -16.40
CA SER A 90 12.90 0.83 -16.85
C SER A 90 12.43 1.18 -18.26
N TYR A 91 12.10 0.13 -19.03
CA TYR A 91 11.39 0.26 -20.30
C TYR A 91 10.10 1.08 -20.16
N TRP A 92 9.38 0.88 -19.06
CA TRP A 92 8.08 1.49 -18.82
C TRP A 92 8.11 3.00 -18.54
N LEU A 93 9.30 3.54 -18.27
CA LEU A 93 9.48 4.98 -18.06
C LEU A 93 9.71 5.73 -19.39
N THR A 94 10.51 5.16 -20.30
CA THR A 94 10.96 5.89 -21.51
C THR A 94 10.68 5.16 -22.81
N GLY A 95 10.08 3.98 -22.77
CA GLY A 95 9.87 3.11 -23.93
C GLY A 95 11.14 2.38 -24.41
N LYS A 96 12.27 2.56 -23.71
CA LYS A 96 13.53 1.87 -24.00
C LYS A 96 14.30 1.58 -22.72
N ARG A 97 14.51 0.29 -22.42
CA ARG A 97 15.28 -0.14 -21.24
C ARG A 97 16.70 0.40 -21.28
N GLY A 98 17.19 0.92 -20.15
CA GLY A 98 18.50 1.54 -19.98
C GLY A 98 18.59 2.97 -20.49
N LYS A 99 17.54 3.55 -21.08
CA LYS A 99 17.48 4.95 -21.44
C LYS A 99 16.96 5.78 -20.26
N ALA A 100 17.78 6.70 -19.76
CA ALA A 100 17.34 7.66 -18.76
C ALA A 100 16.28 8.63 -19.32
N PRO A 101 15.39 9.16 -18.49
CA PRO A 101 14.50 10.26 -18.86
C PRO A 101 15.31 11.54 -19.16
N GLU A 102 14.82 12.41 -20.04
CA GLU A 102 15.50 13.66 -20.42
C GLU A 102 14.50 14.83 -20.40
N PRO A 103 14.78 15.89 -19.61
CA PRO A 103 15.87 15.98 -18.62
C PRO A 103 15.79 14.87 -17.56
N ILE A 104 16.94 14.52 -16.97
CA ILE A 104 17.01 13.47 -15.95
C ILE A 104 16.23 13.90 -14.70
N TRP A 105 15.46 12.99 -14.13
CA TRP A 105 14.73 13.15 -12.87
C TRP A 105 14.55 11.80 -12.19
N ASP A 106 14.24 11.79 -10.92
CA ASP A 106 14.02 10.56 -10.15
C ASP A 106 12.53 10.38 -9.84
N PRO A 107 11.85 9.43 -10.52
CA PRO A 107 10.43 9.17 -10.26
C PRO A 107 10.12 8.72 -8.83
N LEU A 108 10.99 7.93 -8.19
CA LEU A 108 10.74 7.45 -6.83
C LEU A 108 10.84 8.58 -5.81
N GLU A 109 11.90 9.40 -5.88
CA GLU A 109 12.03 10.57 -5.01
C GLU A 109 10.81 11.49 -5.14
N PHE A 110 10.36 11.72 -6.37
CA PHE A 110 9.21 12.57 -6.63
C PHE A 110 7.91 11.99 -6.07
N VAL A 111 7.61 10.70 -6.30
CA VAL A 111 6.35 10.10 -5.84
C VAL A 111 6.31 9.95 -4.32
N VAL A 112 7.45 9.71 -3.65
CA VAL A 112 7.57 9.75 -2.19
C VAL A 112 7.13 11.12 -1.67
N LYS A 113 7.79 12.18 -2.15
CA LYS A 113 7.49 13.55 -1.75
C LYS A 113 6.02 13.90 -1.96
N GLU A 114 5.50 13.65 -3.16
CA GLU A 114 4.12 14.01 -3.51
C GLU A 114 3.07 13.19 -2.74
N SER A 115 3.38 11.95 -2.38
CA SER A 115 2.52 11.13 -1.51
C SER A 115 2.48 11.70 -0.08
N HIS A 116 3.65 11.96 0.50
CA HIS A 116 3.77 12.51 1.85
C HIS A 116 3.10 13.90 1.97
N MET A 117 3.26 14.78 0.97
CA MET A 117 2.58 16.08 0.94
C MET A 117 1.06 15.97 0.98
N ARG A 118 0.49 14.84 0.56
CA ARG A 118 -0.95 14.53 0.63
C ARG A 118 -1.35 13.70 1.85
N GLY A 119 -0.43 13.51 2.81
CA GLY A 119 -0.67 12.69 4.00
C GLY A 119 -0.70 11.19 3.73
N MET A 120 -0.35 10.74 2.52
CA MET A 120 -0.35 9.33 2.13
C MET A 120 1.01 8.67 2.32
N GLU A 121 1.02 7.40 2.70
CA GLU A 121 2.21 6.56 2.67
C GLU A 121 2.59 6.16 1.25
N LEU A 122 3.89 5.99 0.99
CA LEU A 122 4.41 5.37 -0.22
C LEU A 122 5.03 4.00 0.08
N HIS A 123 4.44 2.94 -0.50
CA HIS A 123 4.99 1.61 -0.50
C HIS A 123 5.68 1.33 -1.84
N ALA A 124 6.98 1.13 -1.81
CA ALA A 124 7.78 0.85 -3.01
C ALA A 124 7.57 -0.60 -3.46
N TRP A 125 6.88 -0.79 -4.58
CA TRP A 125 6.53 -2.12 -5.07
C TRP A 125 7.58 -2.64 -6.07
N LEU A 126 8.14 -3.82 -5.73
CA LEU A 126 9.08 -4.57 -6.54
C LEU A 126 8.50 -5.95 -6.89
N ASN A 127 8.69 -6.37 -8.14
CA ASN A 127 8.63 -7.80 -8.47
C ASN A 127 10.03 -8.40 -8.27
N PRO A 128 10.21 -9.39 -7.36
CA PRO A 128 11.55 -9.84 -7.00
C PRO A 128 12.26 -10.62 -8.12
N TYR A 129 11.56 -11.46 -8.87
CA TYR A 129 12.22 -12.46 -9.74
C TYR A 129 12.05 -12.25 -11.24
N ARG A 130 11.05 -11.48 -11.69
CA ARG A 130 10.79 -11.31 -13.13
C ARG A 130 11.85 -10.41 -13.77
N VAL A 131 12.46 -10.90 -14.87
CA VAL A 131 13.46 -10.16 -15.67
C VAL A 131 12.83 -9.58 -16.93
N THR A 132 11.95 -10.34 -17.58
CA THR A 132 11.23 -9.88 -18.77
C THR A 132 9.76 -10.26 -18.71
N SER A 133 8.92 -9.48 -19.37
CA SER A 133 7.53 -9.84 -19.63
C SER A 133 7.39 -10.69 -20.90
N SER A 134 8.44 -10.72 -21.75
CA SER A 134 8.51 -11.52 -22.97
C SER A 134 9.97 -11.83 -23.31
N THR A 135 10.24 -13.00 -23.93
CA THR A 135 11.57 -13.34 -24.47
C THR A 135 11.95 -12.51 -25.70
N LYS A 136 11.03 -11.71 -26.24
CA LYS A 136 11.30 -10.78 -27.35
C LYS A 136 11.88 -9.45 -26.87
N GLU A 137 11.88 -9.19 -25.58
CA GLU A 137 12.51 -7.99 -25.02
C GLU A 137 14.01 -8.03 -25.20
N VAL A 138 14.57 -6.92 -25.69
CA VAL A 138 16.02 -6.74 -25.86
C VAL A 138 16.58 -6.18 -24.57
N LEU A 139 17.41 -6.99 -23.90
CA LEU A 139 18.12 -6.57 -22.69
C LEU A 139 19.44 -5.91 -23.05
N PRO A 140 19.88 -4.85 -22.35
CA PRO A 140 21.21 -4.26 -22.54
C PRO A 140 22.32 -5.30 -22.40
N ALA A 141 23.40 -5.16 -23.14
CA ALA A 141 24.50 -6.12 -23.14
C ALA A 141 25.11 -6.36 -21.73
N ASN A 142 25.13 -5.31 -20.92
CA ASN A 142 25.60 -5.34 -19.54
C ASN A 142 24.54 -5.81 -18.52
N HIS A 143 23.35 -6.19 -18.97
CA HIS A 143 22.32 -6.71 -18.06
C HIS A 143 22.81 -7.98 -17.38
N ILE A 144 22.49 -8.14 -16.07
CA ILE A 144 22.97 -9.27 -15.25
C ILE A 144 22.63 -10.65 -15.89
N SER A 145 21.46 -10.80 -16.50
CA SER A 145 21.08 -12.07 -17.15
C SER A 145 21.87 -12.40 -18.42
N ASN A 146 22.53 -11.41 -19.05
CA ASN A 146 23.42 -11.62 -20.18
C ASN A 146 24.86 -11.94 -19.70
N ARG A 147 25.26 -11.40 -18.55
CA ARG A 147 26.58 -11.65 -17.97
C ARG A 147 26.67 -12.98 -17.25
N GLU A 148 25.60 -13.41 -16.60
CA GLU A 148 25.56 -14.62 -15.78
C GLU A 148 24.32 -15.48 -16.09
N PRO A 149 24.15 -15.95 -17.35
CA PRO A 149 22.92 -16.58 -17.82
C PRO A 149 22.55 -17.88 -17.05
N GLN A 150 23.53 -18.53 -16.42
CA GLN A 150 23.32 -19.75 -15.62
C GLN A 150 22.47 -19.51 -14.36
N ARG A 151 22.34 -18.25 -13.90
CA ARG A 151 21.55 -17.86 -12.74
C ARG A 151 20.08 -17.57 -13.06
N PHE A 152 19.65 -17.81 -14.30
CA PHE A 152 18.33 -17.47 -14.79
C PHE A 152 17.63 -18.66 -15.42
N VAL A 153 16.31 -18.67 -15.30
CA VAL A 153 15.44 -19.68 -15.92
C VAL A 153 14.48 -19.04 -16.92
N LYS A 154 14.12 -19.82 -17.95
CA LYS A 154 13.15 -19.39 -18.96
C LYS A 154 11.89 -20.24 -18.84
N PHE A 155 10.76 -19.60 -18.71
CA PHE A 155 9.47 -20.27 -18.64
C PHE A 155 8.38 -19.42 -19.30
N ASN A 156 7.52 -20.06 -20.09
CA ASN A 156 6.38 -19.43 -20.77
C ASN A 156 6.73 -18.12 -21.49
N GLY A 157 7.86 -18.09 -22.20
CA GLY A 157 8.28 -16.91 -22.95
C GLY A 157 8.82 -15.75 -22.11
N GLN A 158 9.15 -15.97 -20.83
CA GLN A 158 9.70 -14.98 -19.92
C GLN A 158 11.02 -15.48 -19.32
N ILE A 159 11.83 -14.56 -18.80
CA ILE A 159 13.06 -14.84 -18.07
C ILE A 159 12.83 -14.45 -16.60
N PHE A 160 13.33 -15.29 -15.69
CA PHE A 160 13.25 -15.09 -14.26
C PHE A 160 14.60 -15.33 -13.61
N PHE A 161 14.91 -14.64 -12.52
CA PHE A 161 15.95 -15.07 -11.60
C PHE A 161 15.60 -16.47 -11.08
N ASP A 162 16.59 -17.37 -11.02
CA ASP A 162 16.42 -18.66 -10.35
C ASP A 162 16.56 -18.45 -8.83
N PRO A 163 15.51 -18.71 -8.03
CA PRO A 163 15.55 -18.48 -6.58
C PRO A 163 16.57 -19.33 -5.84
N ALA A 164 17.06 -20.41 -6.46
CA ALA A 164 18.03 -21.33 -5.87
C ALA A 164 19.42 -20.72 -5.69
N TYR A 165 19.78 -19.73 -6.49
CA TYR A 165 21.09 -19.09 -6.41
C TYR A 165 21.14 -18.06 -5.29
N GLU A 166 22.09 -18.24 -4.36
CA GLU A 166 22.33 -17.29 -3.27
C GLU A 166 22.68 -15.89 -3.80
N GLU A 167 23.46 -15.82 -4.87
CA GLU A 167 23.85 -14.59 -5.53
C GLU A 167 22.65 -13.81 -6.08
N ASN A 168 21.57 -14.49 -6.45
CA ASN A 168 20.33 -13.83 -6.86
C ASN A 168 19.58 -13.27 -5.66
N ARG A 169 19.54 -13.99 -4.54
CA ARG A 169 18.93 -13.47 -3.31
C ARG A 169 19.68 -12.25 -2.79
N GLN A 170 21.03 -12.32 -2.79
CA GLN A 170 21.84 -11.18 -2.40
C GLN A 170 21.65 -9.98 -3.34
N TYR A 171 21.64 -10.19 -4.65
CA TYR A 171 21.38 -9.15 -5.63
C TYR A 171 20.05 -8.43 -5.40
N ILE A 172 18.99 -9.14 -5.07
CA ILE A 172 17.68 -8.58 -4.76
C ILE A 172 17.73 -7.82 -3.43
N ALA A 173 18.41 -8.36 -2.42
CA ALA A 173 18.61 -7.69 -1.14
C ALA A 173 19.42 -6.40 -1.28
N ASP A 174 20.46 -6.38 -2.14
CA ASP A 174 21.27 -5.17 -2.44
C ASP A 174 20.41 -4.07 -3.09
N ILE A 175 19.46 -4.44 -3.97
CA ILE A 175 18.52 -3.48 -4.56
C ILE A 175 17.61 -2.89 -3.48
N VAL A 176 17.10 -3.74 -2.59
CA VAL A 176 16.25 -3.29 -1.46
C VAL A 176 17.05 -2.39 -0.53
N ALA A 177 18.30 -2.75 -0.23
CA ALA A 177 19.21 -1.94 0.59
C ALA A 177 19.44 -0.53 -0.03
N ASP A 178 19.71 -0.45 -1.35
CA ASP A 178 19.87 0.82 -2.06
C ASP A 178 18.62 1.70 -1.95
N ILE A 179 17.42 1.11 -2.12
CA ILE A 179 16.16 1.85 -2.02
C ILE A 179 15.91 2.34 -0.60
N VAL A 180 16.01 1.45 0.38
CA VAL A 180 15.73 1.77 1.80
C VAL A 180 16.70 2.83 2.32
N ALA A 181 17.98 2.72 1.98
CA ALA A 181 19.00 3.70 2.41
C ALA A 181 18.74 5.09 1.86
N ARG A 182 18.36 5.20 0.57
CA ARG A 182 18.34 6.47 -0.16
C ARG A 182 17.00 7.20 -0.15
N TYR A 183 15.88 6.49 0.01
CA TYR A 183 14.55 7.07 -0.10
C TYR A 183 13.78 7.00 1.22
N ASP A 184 12.93 7.98 1.45
CA ASP A 184 12.06 8.04 2.61
C ASP A 184 10.73 7.30 2.34
N ILE A 185 10.85 6.03 1.94
CA ILE A 185 9.70 5.17 1.72
C ILE A 185 9.12 4.64 3.04
N ASP A 186 7.83 4.38 3.07
CA ASP A 186 7.15 3.81 4.25
C ASP A 186 7.19 2.28 4.28
N ALA A 187 7.31 1.64 3.11
CA ALA A 187 7.41 0.19 3.00
C ALA A 187 8.08 -0.26 1.69
N ILE A 188 8.69 -1.45 1.76
CA ILE A 188 8.96 -2.31 0.59
C ILE A 188 7.76 -3.25 0.43
N HIS A 189 7.31 -3.42 -0.81
CA HIS A 189 6.20 -4.31 -1.14
C HIS A 189 6.58 -5.27 -2.27
N PHE A 190 6.41 -6.59 -2.04
CA PHE A 190 6.52 -7.61 -3.07
C PHE A 190 5.12 -8.10 -3.47
N ASP A 191 4.96 -8.41 -4.76
CA ASP A 191 3.76 -9.05 -5.29
C ASP A 191 3.79 -10.58 -5.11
N ASP A 192 3.02 -11.32 -5.88
CA ASP A 192 2.83 -12.76 -5.79
C ASP A 192 3.66 -13.59 -6.79
N TYR A 193 4.56 -12.94 -7.55
CA TYR A 193 5.37 -13.63 -8.56
C TYR A 193 6.68 -14.16 -7.97
N PHE A 194 6.58 -15.18 -7.09
CA PHE A 194 7.73 -15.88 -6.55
C PHE A 194 8.26 -16.91 -7.55
N TYR A 195 7.71 -18.12 -7.60
CA TYR A 195 7.92 -18.96 -8.77
C TYR A 195 6.89 -18.62 -9.86
N PRO A 196 7.23 -18.84 -11.16
CA PRO A 196 6.33 -18.50 -12.25
C PRO A 196 4.97 -19.19 -12.16
N TYR A 197 3.92 -18.45 -12.46
CA TYR A 197 2.57 -19.01 -12.60
C TYR A 197 2.52 -20.14 -13.62
N PRO A 198 1.73 -21.19 -13.38
CA PRO A 198 1.47 -22.22 -14.40
C PRO A 198 0.93 -21.60 -15.68
N ALA A 199 1.37 -22.10 -16.84
CA ALA A 199 0.90 -21.71 -18.15
C ALA A 199 -0.14 -22.75 -18.64
N GLY A 200 -1.41 -22.54 -18.34
CA GLY A 200 -2.45 -23.54 -18.53
C GLY A 200 -2.14 -24.80 -17.69
N ALA A 201 -2.06 -25.97 -18.33
CA ALA A 201 -1.71 -27.21 -17.68
C ALA A 201 -0.21 -27.38 -17.38
N LYS A 202 0.66 -26.52 -17.95
CA LYS A 202 2.12 -26.62 -17.78
C LYS A 202 2.55 -25.94 -16.49
N LYS A 203 2.95 -26.74 -15.49
CA LYS A 203 3.59 -26.26 -14.28
C LYS A 203 5.05 -25.88 -14.54
N PHE A 204 5.60 -24.98 -13.69
CA PHE A 204 7.00 -24.60 -13.74
C PHE A 204 7.91 -25.80 -13.41
N ASP A 205 8.90 -26.04 -14.28
CA ASP A 205 9.88 -27.14 -14.15
C ASP A 205 11.29 -26.78 -14.65
N ALA A 206 11.53 -25.51 -14.99
CA ALA A 206 12.76 -25.04 -15.63
C ALA A 206 13.98 -24.96 -14.70
N ASP A 207 13.86 -25.32 -13.45
CA ASP A 207 14.88 -25.31 -12.40
C ASP A 207 15.53 -26.68 -12.15
N GLY A 208 15.43 -27.61 -13.11
CA GLY A 208 15.99 -28.98 -12.96
C GLY A 208 17.50 -29.00 -12.73
N ALA A 209 18.26 -28.12 -13.39
CA ALA A 209 19.72 -28.05 -13.25
C ALA A 209 20.12 -27.51 -11.85
N SER A 210 19.47 -26.46 -11.36
CA SER A 210 19.72 -25.90 -10.03
C SER A 210 19.26 -26.87 -8.92
N TYR A 211 18.14 -27.58 -9.12
CA TYR A 211 17.72 -28.62 -8.19
C TYR A 211 18.72 -29.78 -8.11
N ALA A 212 19.25 -30.23 -9.24
CA ALA A 212 20.29 -31.26 -9.25
C ALA A 212 21.56 -30.80 -8.51
N LYS A 213 21.89 -29.50 -8.58
CA LYS A 213 23.07 -28.92 -7.93
C LYS A 213 22.86 -28.62 -6.43
N PHE A 214 21.69 -28.12 -6.04
CA PHE A 214 21.47 -27.55 -4.71
C PHE A 214 20.35 -28.27 -3.91
N GLY A 215 19.63 -29.22 -4.50
CA GLY A 215 18.46 -29.85 -3.88
C GLY A 215 18.78 -30.74 -2.67
N ASN A 216 20.02 -31.28 -2.59
CA ASN A 216 20.53 -32.09 -1.46
C ASN A 216 19.56 -33.19 -1.00
N GLY A 217 18.85 -33.83 -1.94
CA GLY A 217 17.88 -34.90 -1.65
C GLY A 217 16.54 -34.45 -1.04
N LYS A 218 16.29 -33.16 -0.88
CA LYS A 218 15.02 -32.62 -0.40
C LYS A 218 13.91 -32.86 -1.42
N ASN A 219 12.65 -32.91 -0.95
CA ASN A 219 11.51 -32.81 -1.85
C ASN A 219 11.58 -31.49 -2.65
N LYS A 220 11.30 -31.53 -3.95
CA LYS A 220 11.47 -30.38 -4.84
C LYS A 220 10.58 -29.21 -4.46
N GLY A 221 9.36 -29.46 -3.99
CA GLY A 221 8.44 -28.41 -3.53
C GLY A 221 8.95 -27.71 -2.25
N ASP A 222 9.42 -28.50 -1.28
CA ASP A 222 9.99 -27.98 -0.04
C ASP A 222 11.27 -27.18 -0.30
N TRP A 223 12.14 -27.67 -1.18
CA TRP A 223 13.34 -26.97 -1.60
C TRP A 223 13.03 -25.63 -2.29
N ARG A 224 11.99 -25.56 -3.13
CA ARG A 224 11.56 -24.31 -3.76
C ARG A 224 11.06 -23.30 -2.72
N ARG A 225 10.24 -23.74 -1.76
CA ARG A 225 9.78 -22.87 -0.66
C ARG A 225 10.94 -22.32 0.14
N GLU A 226 11.86 -23.20 0.57
CA GLU A 226 13.05 -22.79 1.32
C GLU A 226 13.89 -21.75 0.57
N ASN A 227 13.99 -21.81 -0.76
CA ASN A 227 14.70 -20.78 -1.54
C ASN A 227 14.00 -19.43 -1.49
N VAL A 228 12.67 -19.39 -1.50
CA VAL A 228 11.89 -18.17 -1.34
C VAL A 228 11.96 -17.66 0.10
N ASP A 229 11.81 -18.56 1.09
CA ASP A 229 11.91 -18.23 2.51
C ASP A 229 13.23 -17.53 2.84
N LYS A 230 14.36 -18.04 2.31
CA LYS A 230 15.69 -17.41 2.46
C LYS A 230 15.76 -16.00 1.87
N LEU A 231 15.07 -15.73 0.76
CA LEU A 231 15.01 -14.37 0.23
C LEU A 231 14.22 -13.46 1.17
N ILE A 232 13.04 -13.90 1.61
CA ILE A 232 12.17 -13.09 2.47
C ILE A 232 12.86 -12.78 3.80
N GLU A 233 13.50 -13.78 4.44
CA GLU A 233 14.28 -13.58 5.64
C GLU A 233 15.43 -12.59 5.43
N LEU A 234 16.21 -12.73 4.35
CA LEU A 234 17.32 -11.84 4.03
C LEU A 234 16.86 -10.40 3.78
N VAL A 235 15.79 -10.22 3.00
CA VAL A 235 15.23 -8.89 2.71
C VAL A 235 14.69 -8.24 3.98
N SER A 236 14.01 -9.01 4.82
CA SER A 236 13.52 -8.52 6.12
C SER A 236 14.67 -8.01 7.00
N ALA A 237 15.71 -8.82 7.18
CA ALA A 237 16.91 -8.41 7.94
C ALA A 237 17.56 -7.17 7.34
N THR A 238 17.74 -7.14 6.01
CA THR A 238 18.33 -5.97 5.30
C THR A 238 17.55 -4.69 5.54
N ILE A 239 16.23 -4.72 5.50
CA ILE A 239 15.38 -3.55 5.76
C ILE A 239 15.56 -3.09 7.22
N LYS A 240 15.46 -4.02 8.17
CA LYS A 240 15.49 -3.70 9.60
C LYS A 240 16.88 -3.23 10.07
N ASP A 241 17.94 -3.68 9.44
CA ASP A 241 19.31 -3.22 9.73
C ASP A 241 19.57 -1.77 9.25
N ILE A 242 18.85 -1.31 8.19
CA ILE A 242 19.04 0.04 7.63
C ILE A 242 18.04 1.03 8.24
N LYS A 243 16.74 0.70 8.18
CA LYS A 243 15.64 1.53 8.70
C LYS A 243 14.58 0.63 9.34
N PRO A 244 14.64 0.38 10.66
CA PRO A 244 13.75 -0.56 11.33
C PRO A 244 12.27 -0.19 11.25
N TRP A 245 11.94 1.06 10.95
CA TRP A 245 10.57 1.53 10.77
C TRP A 245 9.99 1.28 9.36
N VAL A 246 10.84 1.02 8.37
CA VAL A 246 10.37 0.67 7.01
C VAL A 246 9.76 -0.72 7.05
N ARG A 247 8.51 -0.83 6.63
CA ARG A 247 7.73 -2.09 6.66
C ARG A 247 8.06 -2.95 5.46
N PHE A 248 7.92 -4.25 5.62
CA PHE A 248 8.00 -5.19 4.53
C PHE A 248 6.66 -5.89 4.35
N GLY A 249 6.01 -5.72 3.20
CA GLY A 249 4.71 -6.28 2.89
C GLY A 249 4.69 -7.16 1.67
N ILE A 250 3.76 -8.11 1.66
CA ILE A 250 3.55 -9.05 0.55
C ILE A 250 2.08 -9.03 0.14
N SER A 251 1.81 -8.96 -1.17
CA SER A 251 0.48 -9.23 -1.72
C SER A 251 0.43 -10.59 -2.40
N PRO A 252 0.19 -11.68 -1.63
CA PRO A 252 0.16 -13.02 -2.16
C PRO A 252 -1.11 -13.28 -2.98
N PHE A 253 -1.10 -14.32 -3.80
CA PHE A 253 -2.32 -14.84 -4.42
C PHE A 253 -3.39 -15.13 -3.35
N GLY A 254 -4.67 -14.93 -3.65
CA GLY A 254 -5.75 -14.93 -2.66
C GLY A 254 -6.07 -16.28 -1.98
N ILE A 255 -5.45 -17.38 -2.40
CA ILE A 255 -5.64 -18.73 -1.83
C ILE A 255 -4.29 -19.26 -1.34
N TRP A 256 -4.16 -19.48 -0.04
CA TRP A 256 -2.98 -20.16 0.52
C TRP A 256 -2.93 -21.62 0.06
N ARG A 257 -3.91 -22.43 0.45
CA ARG A 257 -4.16 -23.82 -0.02
C ARG A 257 -5.66 -24.08 -0.07
N ASN A 258 -6.09 -24.95 -0.96
CA ASN A 258 -7.46 -25.45 -1.00
C ASN A 258 -7.67 -26.50 0.10
N LYS A 259 -8.85 -26.53 0.73
CA LYS A 259 -9.21 -27.54 1.75
C LYS A 259 -9.12 -28.97 1.24
N SER A 260 -9.31 -29.18 -0.07
CA SER A 260 -9.11 -30.47 -0.72
C SER A 260 -7.65 -30.93 -0.79
N THR A 261 -6.69 -29.99 -0.70
CA THR A 261 -5.24 -30.26 -0.70
C THR A 261 -4.69 -30.38 0.72
N ASP A 262 -5.14 -29.52 1.62
CA ASP A 262 -4.76 -29.49 3.04
C ASP A 262 -5.99 -29.18 3.89
N PRO A 263 -6.30 -29.94 4.96
CA PRO A 263 -7.45 -29.67 5.83
C PRO A 263 -7.48 -28.27 6.45
N ARG A 264 -6.31 -27.62 6.62
CA ARG A 264 -6.19 -26.24 7.10
C ARG A 264 -6.51 -25.19 6.03
N GLY A 265 -6.59 -25.61 4.76
CA GLY A 265 -6.85 -24.75 3.61
C GLY A 265 -8.27 -24.18 3.60
N SER A 266 -8.48 -23.17 2.75
CA SER A 266 -9.77 -22.53 2.56
C SER A 266 -10.74 -23.39 1.72
N GLU A 267 -12.03 -23.14 1.88
CA GLU A 267 -13.07 -23.74 1.02
C GLU A 267 -13.06 -23.08 -0.37
N SER A 268 -12.06 -23.41 -1.14
CA SER A 268 -11.78 -22.89 -2.47
C SER A 268 -11.30 -23.96 -3.42
N GLY A 269 -11.20 -23.65 -4.70
CA GLY A 269 -10.67 -24.53 -5.75
C GLY A 269 -9.95 -23.69 -6.81
N GLY A 270 -8.67 -23.50 -6.64
CA GLY A 270 -7.85 -22.68 -7.54
C GLY A 270 -6.36 -22.89 -7.35
N LEU A 271 -5.57 -22.04 -7.98
CA LEU A 271 -4.12 -21.96 -7.79
C LEU A 271 -3.83 -21.65 -6.31
N GLN A 272 -2.72 -22.13 -5.80
CA GLN A 272 -2.35 -22.09 -4.38
C GLN A 272 -0.97 -21.45 -4.20
N ASN A 273 -0.84 -20.53 -3.25
CA ASN A 273 0.47 -19.94 -2.92
C ASN A 273 1.51 -21.01 -2.58
N TYR A 274 1.15 -21.88 -1.66
CA TYR A 274 2.06 -22.89 -1.08
C TYR A 274 2.52 -23.92 -2.08
N ASP A 275 1.58 -24.49 -2.88
CA ASP A 275 1.85 -25.65 -3.74
C ASP A 275 2.23 -25.28 -5.17
N ASP A 276 1.75 -24.15 -5.69
CA ASP A 276 1.94 -23.76 -7.09
C ASP A 276 2.94 -22.62 -7.26
N LEU A 277 2.99 -21.67 -6.31
CA LEU A 277 3.91 -20.53 -6.32
C LEU A 277 5.07 -20.70 -5.33
N TYR A 278 5.03 -21.75 -4.52
CA TYR A 278 6.05 -22.09 -3.51
C TYR A 278 6.32 -20.95 -2.52
N ALA A 279 5.25 -20.29 -2.10
CA ALA A 279 5.26 -19.15 -1.17
C ALA A 279 4.60 -19.54 0.15
N ASP A 280 5.38 -19.68 1.22
CA ASP A 280 4.86 -20.01 2.57
C ASP A 280 4.61 -18.75 3.38
N VAL A 281 3.61 -17.98 2.94
CA VAL A 281 3.30 -16.66 3.48
C VAL A 281 2.86 -16.67 4.95
N LEU A 282 2.29 -17.80 5.43
CA LEU A 282 1.95 -17.94 6.84
C LEU A 282 3.19 -18.11 7.71
N LEU A 283 4.19 -18.87 7.23
CA LEU A 283 5.48 -18.97 7.89
C LEU A 283 6.14 -17.59 8.03
N TRP A 284 6.13 -16.79 6.97
CA TRP A 284 6.77 -15.47 6.99
C TRP A 284 6.11 -14.53 8.01
N ALA A 285 4.78 -14.57 8.12
CA ALA A 285 4.04 -13.83 9.14
C ALA A 285 4.36 -14.35 10.55
N GLU A 286 4.34 -15.66 10.79
CA GLU A 286 4.67 -16.30 12.07
C GLU A 286 6.09 -15.99 12.54
N LYS A 287 7.06 -15.94 11.60
CA LYS A 287 8.46 -15.59 11.90
C LYS A 287 8.68 -14.09 12.11
N GLY A 288 7.69 -13.25 11.83
CA GLY A 288 7.85 -11.79 11.87
C GLY A 288 8.80 -11.26 10.80
N TRP A 289 8.99 -11.99 9.69
CA TRP A 289 9.81 -11.53 8.57
C TRP A 289 9.08 -10.48 7.73
N ILE A 290 7.76 -10.41 7.84
CA ILE A 290 6.93 -9.45 7.13
C ILE A 290 6.03 -8.70 8.11
N ASP A 291 5.78 -7.42 7.83
CA ASP A 291 4.95 -6.55 8.67
C ASP A 291 3.48 -6.58 8.25
N TYR A 292 3.19 -6.87 6.97
CA TYR A 292 1.81 -7.03 6.52
C TYR A 292 1.65 -8.01 5.35
N LEU A 293 0.44 -8.57 5.26
CA LEU A 293 -0.07 -9.35 4.13
C LEU A 293 -1.25 -8.62 3.47
N ALA A 294 -1.29 -8.65 2.14
CA ALA A 294 -2.39 -8.13 1.34
C ALA A 294 -2.88 -9.17 0.31
N PRO A 295 -3.53 -10.28 0.74
CA PRO A 295 -3.98 -11.33 -0.17
C PRO A 295 -4.93 -10.77 -1.24
N GLN A 296 -4.71 -11.16 -2.49
CA GLN A 296 -5.42 -10.68 -3.67
C GLN A 296 -6.76 -11.41 -3.84
N LEU A 297 -7.80 -10.96 -3.13
CA LEU A 297 -9.15 -11.53 -3.23
C LEU A 297 -9.92 -10.89 -4.40
N TYR A 298 -9.39 -11.07 -5.62
CA TYR A 298 -9.87 -10.43 -6.85
C TYR A 298 -11.13 -11.10 -7.45
N TRP A 299 -11.97 -11.69 -6.63
CA TRP A 299 -13.20 -12.35 -7.03
C TRP A 299 -14.43 -11.64 -6.50
N THR A 300 -15.60 -12.07 -6.96
CA THR A 300 -16.86 -11.63 -6.38
C THR A 300 -17.11 -12.30 -5.02
N LEU A 301 -17.94 -11.70 -4.19
CA LEU A 301 -18.18 -12.14 -2.81
C LEU A 301 -18.51 -13.63 -2.71
N ASP A 302 -19.33 -14.14 -3.62
CA ASP A 302 -19.87 -15.49 -3.55
C ASP A 302 -19.50 -16.36 -4.78
N LEU A 303 -18.36 -16.05 -5.47
CA LEU A 303 -17.88 -16.88 -6.57
C LEU A 303 -17.65 -18.32 -6.09
N LYS A 304 -18.33 -19.30 -6.69
CA LYS A 304 -18.35 -20.70 -6.23
C LYS A 304 -16.97 -21.32 -5.98
N VAL A 305 -15.99 -21.04 -6.88
CA VAL A 305 -14.65 -21.65 -6.79
C VAL A 305 -13.68 -20.87 -5.91
N ALA A 306 -13.92 -19.58 -5.70
CA ALA A 306 -13.08 -18.70 -4.89
C ALA A 306 -13.91 -17.58 -4.27
N PRO A 307 -14.79 -17.91 -3.30
CA PRO A 307 -15.70 -16.92 -2.70
C PRO A 307 -14.90 -15.97 -1.81
N THR A 308 -14.81 -14.68 -2.20
CA THR A 308 -14.10 -13.65 -1.45
C THR A 308 -14.52 -13.62 0.02
N ARG A 309 -15.82 -13.78 0.31
CA ARG A 309 -16.31 -13.82 1.68
C ARG A 309 -15.64 -14.91 2.53
N LYS A 310 -15.64 -16.16 2.05
CA LYS A 310 -15.01 -17.28 2.77
C LYS A 310 -13.50 -17.13 2.88
N LEU A 311 -12.86 -16.61 1.84
CA LEU A 311 -11.42 -16.36 1.84
C LEU A 311 -11.03 -15.25 2.82
N ALA A 312 -11.80 -14.17 2.92
CA ALA A 312 -11.56 -13.10 3.89
C ALA A 312 -11.63 -13.61 5.34
N TYR A 313 -12.65 -14.41 5.68
CA TYR A 313 -12.72 -15.08 6.99
C TYR A 313 -11.53 -16.00 7.21
N TRP A 314 -11.16 -16.82 6.21
CA TRP A 314 -10.04 -17.72 6.33
C TRP A 314 -8.72 -16.97 6.61
N TRP A 315 -8.42 -15.90 5.87
CA TRP A 315 -7.24 -15.08 6.10
C TRP A 315 -7.26 -14.42 7.48
N ASN A 316 -8.41 -13.87 7.90
CA ASN A 316 -8.60 -13.30 9.23
C ASN A 316 -8.25 -14.27 10.35
N ASP A 317 -8.61 -15.54 10.19
CA ASP A 317 -8.47 -16.58 11.23
C ASP A 317 -7.08 -17.25 11.24
N ASN A 318 -6.29 -17.12 10.18
CA ASN A 318 -5.05 -17.87 10.00
C ASN A 318 -3.76 -17.03 9.92
N VAL A 319 -3.86 -15.71 9.75
CA VAL A 319 -2.69 -14.81 9.78
C VAL A 319 -2.35 -14.46 11.23
N ASP A 320 -1.05 -14.48 11.58
CA ASP A 320 -0.60 -14.03 12.90
C ASP A 320 -1.07 -12.57 13.15
N PRO A 321 -1.75 -12.27 14.26
CA PRO A 321 -2.28 -10.93 14.54
C PRO A 321 -1.23 -9.81 14.63
N LYS A 322 0.05 -10.16 14.78
CA LYS A 322 1.16 -9.20 14.74
C LYS A 322 1.48 -8.74 13.32
N CYS A 323 1.15 -9.55 12.31
CA CYS A 323 1.25 -9.19 10.91
C CYS A 323 -0.06 -8.51 10.48
N HIS A 324 -0.02 -7.26 10.04
CA HIS A 324 -1.22 -6.58 9.61
C HIS A 324 -1.83 -7.25 8.37
N LEU A 325 -3.13 -7.41 8.37
CA LEU A 325 -3.86 -8.00 7.24
C LEU A 325 -4.67 -6.92 6.53
N TYR A 326 -4.41 -6.72 5.24
CA TYR A 326 -5.20 -5.88 4.33
C TYR A 326 -5.83 -6.76 3.26
N ILE A 327 -7.04 -6.48 2.83
CA ILE A 327 -7.66 -7.27 1.77
C ILE A 327 -7.50 -6.55 0.42
N GLY A 328 -6.88 -7.24 -0.55
CA GLY A 328 -6.80 -6.76 -1.92
C GLY A 328 -8.10 -7.03 -2.69
N TYR A 329 -8.73 -6.00 -3.24
CA TYR A 329 -9.95 -6.11 -4.05
C TYR A 329 -9.74 -5.59 -5.47
N ASP A 330 -10.29 -6.32 -6.45
CA ASP A 330 -10.36 -5.87 -7.85
C ASP A 330 -11.53 -4.91 -8.03
N VAL A 331 -11.22 -3.65 -8.41
CA VAL A 331 -12.23 -2.59 -8.57
C VAL A 331 -13.21 -2.94 -9.69
N GLN A 332 -12.69 -3.39 -10.85
CA GLN A 332 -13.52 -3.63 -12.02
C GLN A 332 -14.55 -4.74 -11.76
N ARG A 333 -14.12 -5.85 -11.15
CA ARG A 333 -15.03 -6.94 -10.79
C ARG A 333 -16.01 -6.52 -9.71
N THR A 334 -15.54 -5.76 -8.72
CA THR A 334 -16.38 -5.21 -7.64
C THR A 334 -17.51 -4.35 -8.19
N MET A 335 -17.18 -3.40 -9.08
CA MET A 335 -18.16 -2.48 -9.68
C MET A 335 -19.04 -3.12 -10.76
N ASN A 336 -18.65 -4.28 -11.30
CA ASN A 336 -19.43 -4.99 -12.31
C ASN A 336 -20.41 -6.02 -11.74
N ASN A 337 -20.34 -6.33 -10.45
CA ASN A 337 -21.13 -7.39 -9.84
C ASN A 337 -22.16 -6.82 -8.86
N ALA A 338 -23.43 -6.88 -9.23
CA ALA A 338 -24.53 -6.48 -8.35
C ALA A 338 -24.81 -7.55 -7.29
N ILE A 339 -25.18 -7.13 -6.07
CA ILE A 339 -25.56 -8.02 -4.98
C ILE A 339 -26.83 -7.54 -4.28
N GLY A 340 -27.87 -8.37 -4.26
CA GLY A 340 -29.17 -7.99 -3.74
C GLY A 340 -29.72 -6.75 -4.45
N ASN A 341 -30.02 -5.70 -3.69
CA ASN A 341 -30.50 -4.41 -4.23
C ASN A 341 -29.37 -3.40 -4.49
N LYS A 342 -28.09 -3.78 -4.29
CA LYS A 342 -26.94 -2.90 -4.51
C LYS A 342 -26.43 -3.09 -5.95
N PRO A 343 -26.05 -1.99 -6.64
CA PRO A 343 -25.59 -2.06 -8.04
C PRO A 343 -24.21 -2.71 -8.20
N ASN A 344 -23.40 -2.78 -7.11
CA ASN A 344 -22.06 -3.35 -7.06
C ASN A 344 -21.77 -3.94 -5.67
N GLU A 345 -20.55 -4.49 -5.48
CA GLU A 345 -20.13 -5.10 -4.22
C GLU A 345 -19.27 -4.17 -3.34
N LEU A 346 -18.99 -2.92 -3.72
CA LEU A 346 -17.99 -2.08 -3.06
C LEU A 346 -18.29 -1.90 -1.57
N SER A 347 -19.43 -1.34 -1.23
CA SER A 347 -19.84 -1.13 0.16
C SER A 347 -19.82 -2.43 0.96
N THR A 348 -20.33 -3.53 0.38
CA THR A 348 -20.39 -4.83 1.08
C THR A 348 -18.99 -5.41 1.34
N LYS A 349 -18.02 -5.17 0.46
CA LYS A 349 -16.61 -5.60 0.65
C LYS A 349 -15.91 -4.80 1.73
N VAL A 350 -16.14 -3.49 1.79
CA VAL A 350 -15.59 -2.65 2.86
C VAL A 350 -16.19 -3.04 4.20
N ASP A 351 -17.53 -3.21 4.28
CA ASP A 351 -18.23 -3.67 5.48
C ASP A 351 -17.70 -5.04 5.94
N LEU A 352 -17.49 -5.97 5.00
CA LEU A 352 -16.89 -7.28 5.31
C LEU A 352 -15.51 -7.11 5.95
N SER A 353 -14.63 -6.30 5.37
CA SER A 353 -13.29 -6.07 5.94
C SER A 353 -13.37 -5.47 7.34
N ARG A 354 -14.23 -4.47 7.56
CA ARG A 354 -14.43 -3.84 8.88
C ARG A 354 -15.03 -4.77 9.92
N SER A 355 -15.81 -5.78 9.50
CA SER A 355 -16.38 -6.79 10.40
C SER A 355 -15.38 -7.83 10.90
N LEU A 356 -14.17 -7.89 10.32
CA LEU A 356 -13.14 -8.89 10.62
C LEU A 356 -12.07 -8.28 11.52
N PRO A 357 -11.87 -8.75 12.76
CA PRO A 357 -11.07 -8.07 13.79
C PRO A 357 -9.57 -7.94 13.44
N ASN A 358 -9.01 -8.89 12.67
CA ASN A 358 -7.61 -8.87 12.28
C ASN A 358 -7.37 -8.11 10.96
N VAL A 359 -8.43 -7.80 10.19
CA VAL A 359 -8.33 -7.00 8.97
C VAL A 359 -8.22 -5.52 9.34
N LYS A 360 -7.13 -4.87 8.87
CA LYS A 360 -6.82 -3.47 9.18
C LYS A 360 -7.08 -2.52 8.01
N GLY A 361 -7.72 -3.02 6.93
CA GLY A 361 -8.07 -2.19 5.78
C GLY A 361 -8.05 -2.92 4.45
N ASN A 362 -8.05 -2.14 3.37
CA ASN A 362 -8.18 -2.64 2.00
C ASN A 362 -7.15 -2.01 1.06
N ILE A 363 -6.83 -2.72 -0.03
CA ILE A 363 -6.04 -2.19 -1.13
C ILE A 363 -6.78 -2.46 -2.44
N TRP A 364 -6.94 -1.42 -3.27
CA TRP A 364 -7.69 -1.45 -4.51
C TRP A 364 -6.82 -1.81 -5.72
N TRP A 365 -7.13 -2.88 -6.40
CA TRP A 365 -6.53 -3.29 -7.68
C TRP A 365 -7.46 -2.94 -8.84
N HIS A 366 -6.98 -2.24 -9.86
CA HIS A 366 -5.83 -1.35 -9.70
C HIS A 366 -6.31 0.08 -9.51
N GLY A 367 -5.48 0.91 -8.90
CA GLY A 367 -5.82 2.28 -8.54
C GLY A 367 -6.31 3.13 -9.72
N TYR A 368 -5.87 2.86 -10.95
CA TYR A 368 -6.35 3.57 -12.15
C TYR A 368 -7.86 3.38 -12.42
N TRP A 369 -8.50 2.33 -11.92
CA TRP A 369 -9.94 2.20 -11.97
C TRP A 369 -10.63 3.09 -10.92
N VAL A 370 -9.98 3.33 -9.78
CA VAL A 370 -10.45 4.32 -8.79
C VAL A 370 -10.28 5.72 -9.37
N THR A 371 -9.05 6.10 -9.78
CA THR A 371 -8.76 7.46 -10.27
C THR A 371 -9.47 7.81 -11.58
N GLY A 372 -9.79 6.81 -12.38
CA GLY A 372 -10.64 6.93 -13.57
C GLY A 372 -12.13 6.92 -13.27
N ASN A 373 -12.52 6.88 -12.00
CA ASN A 373 -13.90 6.85 -11.52
C ASN A 373 -14.76 5.77 -12.21
N TYR A 374 -14.18 4.57 -12.38
CA TYR A 374 -14.85 3.48 -13.09
C TYR A 374 -16.20 3.14 -12.46
N LYS A 375 -17.28 3.37 -13.21
CA LYS A 375 -18.67 3.20 -12.77
C LYS A 375 -19.00 3.90 -11.45
N GLY A 376 -18.36 5.04 -11.16
CA GLY A 376 -18.57 5.79 -9.95
C GLY A 376 -17.80 5.28 -8.72
N ALA A 377 -16.72 4.49 -8.91
CA ALA A 377 -15.97 3.92 -7.80
C ALA A 377 -15.34 4.97 -6.89
N LEU A 378 -14.75 6.04 -7.47
CA LEU A 378 -14.22 7.16 -6.69
C LEU A 378 -15.33 7.85 -5.91
N ASP A 379 -16.40 8.23 -6.61
CA ASP A 379 -17.54 8.96 -6.01
C ASP A 379 -18.17 8.16 -4.86
N GLU A 380 -18.33 6.83 -5.03
CA GLU A 380 -18.89 5.97 -3.99
C GLU A 380 -17.97 5.87 -2.78
N LEU A 381 -16.65 5.70 -2.96
CA LEU A 381 -15.69 5.69 -1.86
C LEU A 381 -15.71 7.03 -1.10
N ALA A 382 -15.56 8.14 -1.81
CA ALA A 382 -15.48 9.48 -1.26
C ALA A 382 -16.77 9.93 -0.55
N SER A 383 -17.94 9.48 -1.02
CA SER A 383 -19.22 9.88 -0.44
C SER A 383 -19.78 8.93 0.63
N THR A 384 -19.13 7.74 0.83
CA THR A 384 -19.62 6.73 1.77
C THR A 384 -18.53 6.30 2.76
N HIS A 385 -17.91 5.15 2.52
CA HIS A 385 -17.00 4.49 3.47
C HIS A 385 -15.68 5.25 3.74
N GLN A 386 -15.23 6.08 2.81
CA GLN A 386 -14.02 6.87 2.93
C GLN A 386 -14.29 8.39 2.91
N ALA A 387 -15.50 8.80 3.25
CA ALA A 387 -15.92 10.21 3.30
C ALA A 387 -15.16 11.03 4.37
N PHE A 388 -14.64 10.39 5.39
CA PHE A 388 -13.85 11.01 6.44
C PHE A 388 -12.40 10.51 6.35
N LEU A 389 -11.45 11.38 6.69
CA LEU A 389 -10.05 11.01 6.78
C LEU A 389 -9.85 9.90 7.82
N SER A 390 -8.89 9.03 7.55
CA SER A 390 -8.51 7.95 8.46
C SER A 390 -6.99 7.84 8.49
N LEU A 391 -6.44 7.57 9.65
CA LEU A 391 -5.02 7.35 9.83
C LEU A 391 -4.67 5.91 9.44
N ALA A 392 -3.48 5.71 8.90
CA ALA A 392 -2.97 4.36 8.73
C ALA A 392 -2.81 3.67 10.10
N PRO A 393 -2.95 2.33 10.19
CA PRO A 393 -2.75 1.59 11.42
C PRO A 393 -1.35 1.78 12.00
N ALA A 394 -1.26 1.94 13.33
CA ALA A 394 0.02 2.02 14.02
C ALA A 394 0.72 0.66 14.08
N TYR A 395 2.04 0.67 14.06
CA TYR A 395 2.91 -0.50 14.12
C TYR A 395 3.75 -0.52 15.40
N GLY A 396 4.24 -1.70 15.76
CA GLY A 396 5.14 -1.90 16.90
C GLY A 396 4.49 -1.61 18.25
N ASP A 397 5.29 -1.14 19.19
CA ASP A 397 4.82 -0.80 20.55
C ASP A 397 4.10 0.55 20.54
N THR A 398 2.79 0.51 20.67
CA THR A 398 1.93 1.70 20.68
C THR A 398 1.93 2.46 22.01
N SER A 399 2.62 1.96 23.05
CA SER A 399 2.85 2.70 24.30
C SER A 399 3.92 3.79 24.13
N ILE A 400 4.74 3.69 23.09
CA ILE A 400 5.72 4.70 22.70
C ILE A 400 5.01 5.72 21.82
N THR A 401 5.12 7.01 22.13
CA THR A 401 4.48 8.08 21.35
C THR A 401 5.51 9.13 20.95
N PRO A 402 5.35 9.76 19.76
CA PRO A 402 6.21 10.87 19.36
C PRO A 402 6.00 12.11 20.21
N SER A 403 6.91 13.07 20.09
CA SER A 403 6.82 14.38 20.76
C SER A 403 5.57 15.13 20.34
N LYS A 404 4.88 15.72 21.32
CA LYS A 404 3.66 16.49 21.06
C LYS A 404 3.94 17.85 20.46
N VAL A 405 2.98 18.36 19.72
CA VAL A 405 2.97 19.69 19.15
C VAL A 405 2.77 20.76 20.22
N THR A 406 3.44 21.89 20.06
CA THR A 406 3.34 23.07 20.95
C THR A 406 2.95 24.33 20.18
N ASN A 407 2.56 25.38 20.91
CA ASN A 407 2.27 26.71 20.36
C ASN A 407 1.25 26.73 19.23
N VAL A 408 0.15 25.98 19.37
CA VAL A 408 -0.96 26.02 18.39
C VAL A 408 -1.67 27.36 18.50
N HIS A 409 -1.77 28.11 17.40
CA HIS A 409 -2.43 29.41 17.35
C HIS A 409 -3.10 29.68 16.00
N ALA A 410 -4.12 30.55 16.04
CA ALA A 410 -4.77 31.04 14.83
C ALA A 410 -4.00 32.26 14.28
N GLY A 411 -3.93 32.35 12.97
CA GLY A 411 -3.29 33.44 12.24
C GLY A 411 -3.92 33.67 10.89
N SER A 412 -3.27 34.52 10.09
CA SER A 412 -3.66 34.74 8.68
C SER A 412 -2.41 34.71 7.81
N ILE A 413 -2.46 33.93 6.72
CA ILE A 413 -1.44 33.86 5.67
C ILE A 413 -2.11 34.16 4.34
N ASP A 414 -1.61 35.13 3.61
CA ASP A 414 -2.13 35.57 2.29
C ASP A 414 -3.66 35.84 2.28
N GLY A 415 -4.19 36.37 3.41
CA GLY A 415 -5.61 36.67 3.56
C GLY A 415 -6.51 35.49 3.91
N HIS A 416 -5.95 34.32 4.14
CA HIS A 416 -6.66 33.12 4.59
C HIS A 416 -6.46 32.87 6.07
N ASN A 417 -7.52 32.44 6.76
CA ASN A 417 -7.41 31.98 8.14
C ASN A 417 -6.68 30.65 8.20
N VAL A 418 -5.70 30.58 9.09
CA VAL A 418 -4.87 29.39 9.27
C VAL A 418 -4.70 29.04 10.75
N ILE A 419 -4.54 27.76 11.02
CA ILE A 419 -4.00 27.24 12.27
C ILE A 419 -2.56 26.88 12.02
N THR A 420 -1.65 27.33 12.88
CA THR A 420 -0.22 27.05 12.81
C THR A 420 0.28 26.53 14.15
N TRP A 421 1.43 25.85 14.14
CA TRP A 421 2.09 25.33 15.34
C TRP A 421 3.61 25.26 15.15
N ASP A 422 4.34 25.10 16.23
CA ASP A 422 5.77 24.89 16.16
C ASP A 422 6.06 23.42 15.84
N TYR A 423 7.04 23.20 14.98
CA TYR A 423 7.59 21.85 14.78
C TYR A 423 8.20 21.34 16.09
N PRO A 424 7.95 20.08 16.51
CA PRO A 424 8.73 19.45 17.56
C PRO A 424 10.24 19.51 17.24
N GLU A 425 11.08 19.57 18.26
CA GLU A 425 12.55 19.66 18.08
C GLU A 425 13.12 18.44 17.34
N ASP A 426 12.50 17.28 17.53
CA ASP A 426 12.81 15.99 16.89
C ASP A 426 12.06 15.77 15.55
N TYR A 427 11.49 16.82 14.94
CA TYR A 427 10.77 16.68 13.69
C TYR A 427 11.69 16.28 12.54
N ALA A 428 11.53 15.04 12.06
CA ALA A 428 12.33 14.48 10.97
C ALA A 428 11.99 15.06 9.59
N GLY A 429 10.80 15.61 9.43
CA GLY A 429 10.28 16.09 8.15
C GLY A 429 9.85 14.94 7.22
N ALA A 430 8.69 15.07 6.62
CA ALA A 430 8.18 14.11 5.64
C ALA A 430 8.74 14.35 4.22
N VAL A 431 9.64 15.30 4.05
CA VAL A 431 10.12 15.79 2.75
C VAL A 431 11.66 15.81 2.67
N SER A 432 12.33 15.25 3.66
CA SER A 432 13.80 15.16 3.65
C SER A 432 14.26 14.15 2.59
N PRO A 433 15.23 14.50 1.74
CA PRO A 433 15.71 13.61 0.67
C PRO A 433 16.52 12.41 1.18
N ALA A 434 16.99 12.43 2.41
CA ALA A 434 17.70 11.29 3.00
C ALA A 434 17.47 11.28 4.50
N SER A 435 17.18 10.10 5.05
CA SER A 435 17.32 9.92 6.50
C SER A 435 18.78 10.13 6.84
N THR A 436 19.06 11.00 7.80
CA THR A 436 20.34 11.02 8.47
C THR A 436 20.41 9.81 9.41
N GLU A 437 21.61 9.33 9.74
CA GLU A 437 21.83 8.28 10.74
C GLU A 437 21.24 8.63 12.14
N GLU A 438 20.83 9.90 12.31
CA GLU A 438 20.27 10.45 13.55
C GLU A 438 18.73 10.37 13.63
N GLN A 439 18.03 9.99 12.55
CA GLN A 439 16.55 9.87 12.57
C GLN A 439 16.13 8.59 13.27
N GLU A 440 15.14 8.71 14.16
CA GLU A 440 14.57 7.59 14.89
C GLU A 440 13.14 7.25 14.44
N ALA A 441 12.70 6.03 14.73
CA ALA A 441 11.34 5.57 14.42
C ALA A 441 10.24 6.42 15.09
N THR A 442 10.60 7.09 16.20
CA THR A 442 9.71 7.93 17.00
C THR A 442 9.67 9.39 16.55
N ASP A 443 10.54 9.78 15.61
CA ASP A 443 10.58 11.17 15.15
C ASP A 443 9.27 11.52 14.42
N PRO A 444 8.62 12.64 14.79
CA PRO A 444 7.43 13.11 14.09
C PRO A 444 7.71 13.39 12.61
N VAL A 445 6.80 12.96 11.72
CA VAL A 445 6.91 13.18 10.27
C VAL A 445 5.70 13.85 9.67
N LYS A 446 4.56 13.84 10.36
CA LYS A 446 3.32 14.48 9.92
C LYS A 446 2.44 14.82 11.13
N PHE A 447 1.40 15.60 10.88
CA PHE A 447 0.49 16.11 11.90
C PHE A 447 -0.96 15.77 11.54
N VAL A 448 -1.80 15.63 12.56
CA VAL A 448 -3.25 15.48 12.43
C VAL A 448 -3.90 16.70 13.07
N VAL A 449 -4.78 17.36 12.34
CA VAL A 449 -5.55 18.51 12.84
C VAL A 449 -6.99 18.07 13.05
N TYR A 450 -7.47 18.29 14.26
CA TYR A 450 -8.83 18.02 14.68
C TYR A 450 -9.59 19.34 14.87
N GLU A 451 -10.85 19.36 14.43
CA GLU A 451 -11.79 20.47 14.58
C GLU A 451 -13.03 20.02 15.33
N PHE A 452 -13.44 20.81 16.32
CA PHE A 452 -14.66 20.59 17.10
C PHE A 452 -15.46 21.90 17.15
N PHE A 453 -16.76 21.84 16.93
CA PHE A 453 -17.63 23.01 17.01
C PHE A 453 -17.91 23.41 18.46
N GLU A 454 -18.36 24.66 18.67
CA GLU A 454 -18.67 25.15 20.01
C GLU A 454 -19.72 24.26 20.72
N GLY A 455 -19.38 23.79 21.92
CA GLY A 455 -20.24 22.91 22.72
C GLY A 455 -20.21 21.41 22.33
N GLU A 456 -19.44 21.03 21.33
CA GLU A 456 -19.23 19.63 20.96
C GLU A 456 -18.29 18.93 21.96
N GLU A 457 -18.55 17.64 22.21
CA GLU A 457 -17.66 16.81 23.03
C GLU A 457 -16.35 16.58 22.25
N ILE A 458 -15.21 16.77 22.93
CA ILE A 458 -13.91 16.54 22.33
C ILE A 458 -13.58 15.05 22.40
N ASP A 459 -13.77 14.36 21.28
CA ASP A 459 -13.43 12.96 21.11
C ASP A 459 -12.44 12.78 19.95
N LEU A 460 -11.16 12.61 20.27
CA LEU A 460 -10.11 12.38 19.25
C LEU A 460 -10.21 10.98 18.62
N SER A 461 -11.08 10.11 19.07
CA SER A 461 -11.34 8.81 18.40
C SER A 461 -12.32 8.92 17.25
N ASP A 462 -13.05 10.03 17.15
CA ASP A 462 -14.00 10.29 16.06
C ASP A 462 -13.27 10.75 14.79
N PRO A 463 -13.31 9.98 13.69
CA PRO A 463 -12.67 10.36 12.43
C PRO A 463 -13.29 11.61 11.80
N ARG A 464 -14.53 11.97 12.15
CA ARG A 464 -15.22 13.17 11.64
C ARG A 464 -14.54 14.47 12.08
N ALA A 465 -13.84 14.43 13.21
CA ALA A 465 -13.09 15.58 13.70
C ALA A 465 -11.76 15.80 12.95
N ILE A 466 -11.25 14.83 12.18
CA ILE A 466 -10.00 14.98 11.43
C ILE A 466 -10.25 15.81 10.18
N ILE A 467 -9.69 17.01 10.13
CA ILE A 467 -9.79 17.90 8.96
C ILE A 467 -8.54 17.87 8.07
N ALA A 468 -7.39 17.47 8.62
CA ALA A 468 -6.16 17.34 7.84
C ALA A 468 -5.18 16.33 8.43
N VAL A 469 -4.44 15.67 7.52
CA VAL A 469 -3.21 14.93 7.81
C VAL A 469 -2.14 15.52 6.89
N THR A 470 -1.10 16.14 7.45
CA THR A 470 -0.16 16.97 6.68
C THR A 470 1.25 16.97 7.29
N PRO A 471 2.33 17.05 6.48
CA PRO A 471 3.68 17.30 6.98
C PRO A 471 3.94 18.78 7.28
N LEU A 472 3.04 19.68 6.85
CA LEU A 472 3.19 21.13 7.07
C LEU A 472 2.69 21.52 8.46
N ASN A 473 3.25 22.57 9.03
CA ASN A 473 2.84 23.11 10.32
C ASN A 473 1.79 24.22 10.20
N ALA A 474 0.98 24.16 9.13
CA ALA A 474 -0.10 25.10 8.88
C ALA A 474 -1.25 24.43 8.14
N VAL A 475 -2.48 24.72 8.53
CA VAL A 475 -3.70 24.28 7.84
C VAL A 475 -4.66 25.45 7.68
N ARG A 476 -5.24 25.59 6.50
CA ARG A 476 -6.24 26.59 6.18
C ARG A 476 -7.59 26.22 6.78
N VAL A 477 -8.22 27.18 7.47
CA VAL A 477 -9.47 27.00 8.23
C VAL A 477 -10.42 28.19 8.00
N ASP A 478 -10.61 28.61 6.75
CA ASP A 478 -11.41 29.79 6.40
C ASP A 478 -12.88 29.71 6.87
N SER A 479 -13.41 28.50 7.05
CA SER A 479 -14.78 28.24 7.51
C SER A 479 -14.93 28.19 9.03
N ALA A 480 -13.83 28.32 9.79
CA ALA A 480 -13.89 28.22 11.25
C ALA A 480 -14.64 29.39 11.87
N GLU A 481 -15.64 29.08 12.68
CA GLU A 481 -16.47 30.06 13.39
C GLU A 481 -15.89 30.32 14.80
N LYS A 482 -16.35 31.43 15.40
CA LYS A 482 -16.03 31.74 16.80
C LYS A 482 -16.49 30.63 17.71
N GLY A 483 -15.61 30.22 18.65
CA GLY A 483 -15.85 29.11 19.55
C GLY A 483 -15.34 27.73 19.05
N THR A 484 -15.01 27.61 17.74
CA THR A 484 -14.40 26.40 17.19
C THR A 484 -13.09 26.08 17.92
N VAL A 485 -12.90 24.82 18.27
CA VAL A 485 -11.72 24.30 18.96
C VAL A 485 -10.86 23.47 18.02
N PHE A 486 -9.58 23.79 17.93
CA PHE A 486 -8.60 23.00 17.21
C PHE A 486 -7.63 22.31 18.17
N ILE A 487 -7.28 21.06 17.85
CA ILE A 487 -6.27 20.25 18.53
C ILE A 487 -5.37 19.67 17.44
N VAL A 488 -4.07 19.62 17.70
CA VAL A 488 -3.09 19.05 16.78
C VAL A 488 -2.30 17.95 17.50
N THR A 489 -2.11 16.82 16.81
CA THR A 489 -1.21 15.76 17.23
C THR A 489 -0.11 15.55 16.19
N SER A 490 1.01 14.98 16.58
CA SER A 490 2.04 14.52 15.67
C SER A 490 1.93 13.01 15.42
N ILE A 491 2.42 12.56 14.28
CA ILE A 491 2.49 11.14 13.88
C ILE A 491 3.95 10.83 13.50
N ASP A 492 4.47 9.72 14.03
CA ASP A 492 5.79 9.21 13.70
C ASP A 492 5.79 8.23 12.50
N ARG A 493 6.97 7.68 12.17
CA ARG A 493 7.17 6.75 11.06
C ARG A 493 6.47 5.39 11.26
N MET A 494 6.11 5.04 12.52
CA MET A 494 5.35 3.84 12.85
C MET A 494 3.84 4.10 12.94
N ASN A 495 3.37 5.27 12.48
CA ASN A 495 1.99 5.75 12.60
C ASN A 495 1.47 5.85 14.03
N ARG A 496 2.35 5.97 15.02
CA ARG A 496 1.95 6.23 16.41
C ARG A 496 1.66 7.72 16.57
N GLU A 497 0.68 8.03 17.38
CA GLU A 497 0.18 9.38 17.56
C GLU A 497 0.59 9.92 18.92
N SER A 498 0.99 11.19 18.95
CA SER A 498 1.39 11.86 20.20
C SER A 498 0.21 12.14 21.11
N GLU A 499 0.51 12.53 22.35
CA GLU A 499 -0.43 13.26 23.19
C GLU A 499 -0.91 14.53 22.47
N PRO A 500 -2.17 14.96 22.71
CA PRO A 500 -2.72 16.14 22.05
C PRO A 500 -2.01 17.44 22.49
N SER A 501 -1.99 18.41 21.58
CA SER A 501 -1.61 19.79 21.90
C SER A 501 -2.59 20.42 22.91
N GLN A 502 -2.24 21.60 23.40
CA GLN A 502 -3.22 22.48 24.03
C GLN A 502 -4.36 22.84 23.05
N ARG A 503 -5.57 23.04 23.60
CA ARG A 503 -6.72 23.48 22.83
C ARG A 503 -6.51 24.92 22.35
N MET A 504 -6.71 25.15 21.05
CA MET A 504 -6.79 26.49 20.48
C MET A 504 -8.25 26.80 20.18
N ILE A 505 -8.76 27.90 20.69
CA ILE A 505 -10.17 28.33 20.52
C ILE A 505 -10.21 29.58 19.66
N VAL A 506 -10.98 29.56 18.59
CA VAL A 506 -11.23 30.73 17.72
C VAL A 506 -12.00 31.79 18.50
N LYS A 507 -11.47 33.03 18.55
CA LYS A 507 -12.02 34.16 19.34
C LYS A 507 -13.04 35.01 18.56
#